data_9ff5304deaf9ae83732181d892c682d5
#
_entry.id   9ff5304deaf9ae83732181d892c682d5
#
_cell.length_a   1.000
_cell.length_b   1.000
_cell.length_c   1.000
_cell.angle_alpha   90.00
_cell.angle_beta   90.00
_cell.angle_gamma   90.00
#
_symmetry.space_group_name_H-M   'P 1'
#
loop_
_entity.id
_entity.type
_entity.pdbx_description
1 polymer ?
#
loop_
_entity_poly.entity_id
_entity_poly.type
_entity_poly.pdbx_seq_one_letter_code
_entity_poly.pdbx_strand_id
1 'polypeptide(L)'
;YIYCRKKYEECRHFNFRTFEYSLFKEMFSFMGWNVYGTCCIVGRGQGVAILLNNFYSAAINAAYGIGNQVAGQLNFLSNALTTAINPQIIKAEGAGDRQKMFRLAEISCKFSFLLMSMISVPAFIFMDKLLAIWLREVPDYTTMFCRMFLLAIQIDLLTMNMAVANQAVGNVKVYSICINTIKILTLPIVYICLLYTSDAADDLIG
;
A
#
# COMPACT_ATOMS: atom_id res chain seq x y z
N TYR A 1 27.56 16.68 -2.69
CA TYR A 1 27.74 17.17 -4.07
C TYR A 1 29.22 17.15 -4.50
N ILE A 2 30.14 17.76 -3.75
CA ILE A 2 31.58 17.82 -4.07
C ILE A 2 32.21 16.42 -4.20
N TYR A 3 31.85 15.50 -3.31
CA TYR A 3 32.31 14.11 -3.34
C TYR A 3 31.83 13.36 -4.59
N CYS A 4 30.54 13.47 -4.92
CA CYS A 4 29.96 12.84 -6.11
C CYS A 4 30.59 13.36 -7.41
N ARG A 5 30.84 14.68 -7.51
CA ARG A 5 31.48 15.30 -8.67
C ARG A 5 32.94 14.85 -8.89
N LYS A 6 33.64 14.45 -7.80
CA LYS A 6 35.01 13.88 -7.88
C LYS A 6 35.02 12.41 -8.27
N LYS A 7 34.00 11.63 -7.89
CA LYS A 7 33.99 10.17 -8.00
C LYS A 7 33.23 9.64 -9.23
N TYR A 8 32.24 10.38 -9.73
CA TYR A 8 31.37 9.96 -10.83
C TYR A 8 31.47 10.96 -11.99
N GLU A 9 31.80 10.45 -13.17
CA GLU A 9 31.97 11.28 -14.40
C GLU A 9 30.64 11.93 -14.82
N GLU A 10 29.51 11.24 -14.61
CA GLU A 10 28.18 11.74 -14.93
C GLU A 10 27.84 13.02 -14.16
N CYS A 11 28.32 13.14 -12.91
CA CYS A 11 28.12 14.32 -12.08
C CYS A 11 29.04 15.50 -12.47
N ARG A 12 30.07 15.26 -13.28
CA ARG A 12 31.04 16.27 -13.69
C ARG A 12 30.57 17.14 -14.87
N HIS A 13 29.74 16.55 -15.74
CA HIS A 13 29.22 17.18 -16.95
C HIS A 13 27.79 17.69 -16.81
N PHE A 14 27.37 18.02 -15.60
CA PHE A 14 26.05 18.60 -15.39
C PHE A 14 25.97 20.00 -16.03
N ASN A 15 25.31 20.06 -17.19
CA ASN A 15 25.13 21.29 -17.94
C ASN A 15 23.63 21.61 -18.04
N PHE A 16 23.18 22.70 -17.43
CA PHE A 16 21.79 23.18 -17.52
C PHE A 16 21.32 23.46 -18.96
N ARG A 17 22.23 23.53 -19.92
CA ARG A 17 21.95 23.81 -21.34
C ARG A 17 21.42 22.60 -22.12
N THR A 18 21.53 21.38 -21.55
CA THR A 18 21.03 20.13 -22.15
C THR A 18 19.67 19.73 -21.55
N PHE A 19 18.82 20.71 -21.26
CA PHE A 19 17.48 20.45 -20.77
C PHE A 19 16.61 19.91 -21.91
N GLU A 20 16.34 18.62 -21.88
CA GLU A 20 15.49 17.93 -22.84
C GLU A 20 14.03 18.00 -22.36
N TYR A 21 13.25 18.89 -22.99
CA TYR A 21 11.85 19.13 -22.61
C TYR A 21 10.99 17.86 -22.73
N SER A 22 11.30 16.99 -23.69
CA SER A 22 10.62 15.70 -23.88
C SER A 22 10.77 14.80 -22.65
N LEU A 23 12.00 14.62 -22.18
CA LEU A 23 12.32 13.82 -21.00
C LEU A 23 11.68 14.41 -19.72
N PHE A 24 11.72 15.73 -19.59
CA PHE A 24 11.09 16.42 -18.47
C PHE A 24 9.58 16.20 -18.44
N LYS A 25 8.89 16.31 -19.57
CA LYS A 25 7.45 16.05 -19.70
C LYS A 25 7.08 14.62 -19.32
N GLU A 26 7.88 13.65 -19.73
CA GLU A 26 7.68 12.24 -19.40
C GLU A 26 7.86 11.97 -17.91
N MET A 27 8.93 12.50 -17.30
CA MET A 27 9.18 12.43 -15.86
C MET A 27 8.06 13.12 -15.06
N PHE A 28 7.60 14.28 -15.51
CA PHE A 28 6.52 15.00 -14.85
C PHE A 28 5.18 14.27 -14.93
N SER A 29 4.90 13.64 -16.07
CA SER A 29 3.73 12.77 -16.24
C SER A 29 3.80 11.56 -15.31
N PHE A 30 4.94 10.90 -15.24
CA PHE A 30 5.16 9.77 -14.33
C PHE A 30 4.97 10.18 -12.86
N MET A 31 5.54 11.31 -12.46
CA MET A 31 5.39 11.86 -11.11
C MET A 31 3.91 12.18 -10.81
N GLY A 32 3.20 12.80 -11.73
CA GLY A 32 1.79 13.13 -11.60
C GLY A 32 0.91 11.91 -11.31
N TRP A 33 1.15 10.79 -12.01
CA TRP A 33 0.42 9.54 -11.77
C TRP A 33 0.73 8.92 -10.40
N ASN A 34 1.97 9.03 -9.93
CA ASN A 34 2.34 8.56 -8.59
C ASN A 34 1.70 9.43 -7.49
N VAL A 35 1.69 10.76 -7.66
CA VAL A 35 1.02 11.68 -6.73
C VAL A 35 -0.48 11.40 -6.69
N TYR A 36 -1.13 11.22 -7.85
CA TYR A 36 -2.54 10.82 -7.93
C TYR A 36 -2.81 9.54 -7.13
N GLY A 37 -1.98 8.50 -7.33
CA GLY A 37 -2.11 7.25 -6.60
C GLY A 37 -1.97 7.42 -5.09
N THR A 38 -1.00 8.22 -4.64
CA THR A 38 -0.80 8.53 -3.22
C THR A 38 -1.98 9.29 -2.63
N CYS A 39 -2.50 10.30 -3.34
CA CYS A 39 -3.69 11.04 -2.92
C CYS A 39 -4.92 10.13 -2.76
N CYS A 40 -5.13 9.19 -3.68
CA CYS A 40 -6.22 8.22 -3.59
C CYS A 40 -6.08 7.30 -2.37
N ILE A 41 -4.87 6.82 -2.06
CA ILE A 41 -4.61 5.95 -0.91
C ILE A 41 -4.82 6.70 0.41
N VAL A 42 -4.24 7.90 0.52
CA VAL A 42 -4.39 8.75 1.73
C VAL A 42 -5.84 9.18 1.88
N GLY A 43 -6.47 9.64 0.80
CA GLY A 43 -7.87 10.03 0.79
C GLY A 43 -8.81 8.92 1.24
N ARG A 44 -8.59 7.67 0.76
CA ARG A 44 -9.34 6.51 1.22
C ARG A 44 -9.16 6.27 2.72
N GLY A 45 -7.92 6.27 3.20
CA GLY A 45 -7.64 5.99 4.61
C GLY A 45 -8.25 7.03 5.55
N GLN A 46 -8.05 8.31 5.26
CA GLN A 46 -8.63 9.41 6.05
C GLN A 46 -10.15 9.50 5.89
N GLY A 47 -10.66 9.26 4.68
CA GLY A 47 -12.10 9.24 4.42
C GLY A 47 -12.83 8.18 5.24
N VAL A 48 -12.30 6.94 5.29
CA VAL A 48 -12.87 5.87 6.12
C VAL A 48 -12.84 6.26 7.60
N ALA A 49 -11.75 6.84 8.11
CA ALA A 49 -11.65 7.29 9.50
C ALA A 49 -12.70 8.36 9.84
N ILE A 50 -12.92 9.32 8.93
CA ILE A 50 -13.96 10.36 9.10
C ILE A 50 -15.35 9.73 9.11
N LEU A 51 -15.64 8.81 8.20
CA LEU A 51 -16.93 8.12 8.15
C LEU A 51 -17.17 7.31 9.43
N LEU A 52 -16.19 6.56 9.90
CA LEU A 52 -16.32 5.79 11.15
C LEU A 52 -16.55 6.70 12.36
N ASN A 53 -15.91 7.86 12.40
CA ASN A 53 -16.13 8.82 13.50
C ASN A 53 -17.50 9.50 13.45
N ASN A 54 -18.08 9.65 12.25
CA ASN A 54 -19.36 10.32 12.06
C ASN A 54 -20.56 9.38 12.31
N PHE A 55 -20.47 8.12 11.86
CA PHE A 55 -21.55 7.13 11.98
C PHE A 55 -21.50 6.31 13.27
N TYR A 56 -20.32 6.18 13.86
CA TYR A 56 -20.11 5.43 15.11
C TYR A 56 -19.49 6.34 16.17
N SER A 57 -18.68 5.78 17.03
CA SER A 57 -18.05 6.48 18.15
C SER A 57 -16.53 6.69 17.92
N ALA A 58 -15.97 7.64 18.69
CA ALA A 58 -14.52 7.84 18.75
C ALA A 58 -13.76 6.56 19.16
N ALA A 59 -14.41 5.66 19.96
CA ALA A 59 -13.82 4.39 20.37
C ALA A 59 -13.62 3.45 19.18
N ILE A 60 -14.58 3.34 18.26
CA ILE A 60 -14.47 2.52 17.06
C ILE A 60 -13.42 3.11 16.10
N ASN A 61 -13.35 4.43 15.96
CA ASN A 61 -12.30 5.07 15.18
C ASN A 61 -10.91 4.84 15.79
N ALA A 62 -10.78 4.84 17.11
CA ALA A 62 -9.54 4.49 17.81
C ALA A 62 -9.14 3.02 17.54
N ALA A 63 -10.10 2.09 17.59
CA ALA A 63 -9.89 0.68 17.26
C ALA A 63 -9.40 0.49 15.81
N TYR A 64 -10.00 1.19 14.86
CA TYR A 64 -9.54 1.24 13.46
C TYR A 64 -8.12 1.82 13.34
N GLY A 65 -7.81 2.89 14.08
CA GLY A 65 -6.48 3.50 14.13
C GLY A 65 -5.41 2.54 14.64
N ILE A 66 -5.70 1.77 15.69
CA ILE A 66 -4.80 0.73 16.23
C ILE A 66 -4.58 -0.37 15.18
N GLY A 67 -5.65 -0.82 14.52
CA GLY A 67 -5.56 -1.78 13.42
C GLY A 67 -4.67 -1.29 12.28
N ASN A 68 -4.78 -0.03 11.89
CA ASN A 68 -3.90 0.60 10.90
C ASN A 68 -2.44 0.67 11.36
N GLN A 69 -2.15 0.88 12.63
CA GLN A 69 -0.77 0.86 13.15
C GLN A 69 -0.16 -0.54 13.03
N VAL A 70 -0.89 -1.58 13.41
CA VAL A 70 -0.45 -2.98 13.24
C VAL A 70 -0.19 -3.28 11.77
N ALA A 71 -1.13 -2.90 10.89
CA ALA A 71 -0.99 -3.04 9.45
C ALA A 71 0.23 -2.29 8.91
N GLY A 72 0.49 -1.08 9.41
CA GLY A 72 1.63 -0.26 9.03
C GLY A 72 2.97 -0.93 9.31
N GLN A 73 3.14 -1.58 10.46
CA GLN A 73 4.38 -2.31 10.80
C GLN A 73 4.60 -3.50 9.87
N LEU A 74 3.55 -4.25 9.54
CA LEU A 74 3.64 -5.37 8.61
C LEU A 74 3.92 -4.90 7.17
N ASN A 75 3.28 -3.83 6.74
CA ASN A 75 3.58 -3.21 5.45
C ASN A 75 5.01 -2.70 5.36
N PHE A 76 5.56 -2.13 6.43
CA PHE A 76 6.97 -1.74 6.49
C PHE A 76 7.90 -2.94 6.24
N LEU A 77 7.64 -4.07 6.91
CA LEU A 77 8.42 -5.29 6.72
C LEU A 77 8.27 -5.85 5.28
N SER A 78 7.05 -5.86 4.75
CA SER A 78 6.77 -6.28 3.36
C SER A 78 7.49 -5.40 2.34
N ASN A 79 7.49 -4.09 2.55
CA ASN A 79 8.19 -3.13 1.68
C ASN A 79 9.71 -3.33 1.72
N ALA A 80 10.29 -3.66 2.88
CA ALA A 80 11.72 -3.96 2.98
C ALA A 80 12.11 -5.17 2.11
N LEU A 81 11.29 -6.24 2.12
CA LEU A 81 11.49 -7.42 1.27
C LEU A 81 11.36 -7.07 -0.22
N THR A 82 10.32 -6.34 -0.58
CA THR A 82 10.06 -5.92 -1.96
C THR A 82 11.17 -5.03 -2.50
N THR A 83 11.67 -4.09 -1.69
CA THR A 83 12.75 -3.17 -2.08
C THR A 83 14.05 -3.90 -2.40
N ALA A 84 14.32 -5.04 -1.76
CA ALA A 84 15.51 -5.83 -2.06
C ALA A 84 15.45 -6.52 -3.44
N ILE A 85 14.26 -6.83 -3.95
CA ILE A 85 14.06 -7.58 -5.20
C ILE A 85 13.75 -6.64 -6.38
N ASN A 86 13.15 -5.48 -6.14
CA ASN A 86 12.77 -4.51 -7.17
C ASN A 86 13.88 -4.17 -8.19
N PRO A 87 15.15 -3.92 -7.78
CA PRO A 87 16.21 -3.62 -8.74
C PRO A 87 16.48 -4.76 -9.73
N GLN A 88 16.28 -6.01 -9.31
CA GLN A 88 16.49 -7.18 -10.16
C GLN A 88 15.37 -7.32 -11.21
N ILE A 89 14.12 -7.04 -10.83
CA ILE A 89 12.96 -7.02 -11.73
C ILE A 89 13.15 -5.93 -12.80
N ILE A 90 13.50 -4.72 -12.39
CA ILE A 90 13.73 -3.59 -13.29
C ILE A 90 14.92 -3.86 -14.23
N LYS A 91 16.02 -4.44 -13.72
CA LYS A 91 17.18 -4.80 -14.52
C LYS A 91 16.86 -5.88 -15.56
N ALA A 92 16.01 -6.85 -15.23
CA ALA A 92 15.61 -7.89 -16.18
C ALA A 92 14.80 -7.30 -17.35
N GLU A 93 13.87 -6.37 -17.08
CA GLU A 93 13.13 -5.65 -18.13
C GLU A 93 14.05 -4.78 -18.96
N GLY A 94 14.97 -4.02 -18.33
CA GLY A 94 15.96 -3.20 -19.05
C GLY A 94 16.90 -4.01 -19.96
N ALA A 95 17.10 -5.30 -19.65
CA ALA A 95 17.85 -6.24 -20.51
C ALA A 95 16.98 -6.89 -21.61
N GLY A 96 15.67 -6.58 -21.67
CA GLY A 96 14.73 -7.16 -22.63
C GLY A 96 14.26 -8.59 -22.27
N ASP A 97 14.65 -9.12 -21.12
CA ASP A 97 14.30 -10.48 -20.67
C ASP A 97 13.01 -10.46 -19.82
N ARG A 98 11.88 -10.28 -20.52
CA ARG A 98 10.55 -10.25 -19.90
C ARG A 98 10.18 -11.55 -19.19
N GLN A 99 10.63 -12.69 -19.70
CA GLN A 99 10.33 -13.97 -19.08
C GLN A 99 10.99 -14.08 -17.71
N LYS A 100 12.24 -13.66 -17.61
CA LYS A 100 12.97 -13.58 -16.34
C LYS A 100 12.36 -12.56 -15.39
N MET A 101 11.93 -11.41 -15.88
CA MET A 101 11.24 -10.38 -15.09
C MET A 101 9.97 -10.93 -14.43
N PHE A 102 9.07 -11.57 -15.20
CA PHE A 102 7.85 -12.16 -14.67
C PHE A 102 8.12 -13.29 -13.69
N ARG A 103 9.09 -14.14 -13.98
CA ARG A 103 9.49 -15.22 -13.08
C ARG A 103 10.03 -14.69 -11.75
N LEU A 104 10.83 -13.64 -11.77
CA LEU A 104 11.33 -12.97 -10.56
C LEU A 104 10.18 -12.36 -9.75
N ALA A 105 9.23 -11.68 -10.40
CA ALA A 105 8.06 -11.11 -9.76
C ALA A 105 7.18 -12.19 -9.11
N GLU A 106 6.91 -13.29 -9.80
CA GLU A 106 6.13 -14.42 -9.28
C GLU A 106 6.78 -15.08 -8.07
N ILE A 107 8.07 -15.40 -8.16
CA ILE A 107 8.83 -16.00 -7.05
C ILE A 107 8.85 -15.04 -5.85
N SER A 108 9.01 -13.74 -6.11
CA SER A 108 9.01 -12.72 -5.09
C SER A 108 7.66 -12.61 -4.38
N CYS A 109 6.54 -12.65 -5.11
CA CYS A 109 5.21 -12.68 -4.52
C CYS A 109 5.02 -13.89 -3.60
N LYS A 110 5.37 -15.09 -4.09
CA LYS A 110 5.26 -16.32 -3.32
C LYS A 110 6.13 -16.28 -2.05
N PHE A 111 7.38 -15.86 -2.20
CA PHE A 111 8.32 -15.79 -1.08
C PHE A 111 7.87 -14.76 -0.03
N SER A 112 7.46 -13.57 -0.46
CA SER A 112 6.94 -12.53 0.45
C SER A 112 5.69 -12.99 1.17
N PHE A 113 4.76 -13.65 0.48
CA PHE A 113 3.56 -14.21 1.08
C PHE A 113 3.88 -15.26 2.14
N LEU A 114 4.76 -16.24 1.83
CA LEU A 114 5.14 -17.29 2.78
C LEU A 114 5.85 -16.73 4.01
N LEU A 115 6.81 -15.81 3.80
CA LEU A 115 7.57 -15.22 4.89
C LEU A 115 6.68 -14.38 5.81
N MET A 116 5.78 -13.60 5.23
CA MET A 116 4.83 -12.81 6.00
C MET A 116 3.76 -13.68 6.66
N SER A 117 3.35 -14.80 6.05
CA SER A 117 2.43 -15.76 6.67
C SER A 117 3.01 -16.37 7.94
N MET A 118 4.32 -16.61 7.98
CA MET A 118 5.01 -17.11 9.16
C MET A 118 4.87 -16.18 10.37
N ILE A 119 4.73 -14.87 10.13
CA ILE A 119 4.52 -13.85 11.17
C ILE A 119 3.03 -13.61 11.41
N SER A 120 2.25 -13.49 10.32
CA SER A 120 0.84 -13.10 10.39
C SER A 120 -0.06 -14.18 10.98
N VAL A 121 0.24 -15.47 10.72
CA VAL A 121 -0.60 -16.58 11.24
C VAL A 121 -0.55 -16.66 12.78
N PRO A 122 0.63 -16.69 13.43
CA PRO A 122 0.70 -16.61 14.89
C PRO A 122 0.07 -15.32 15.44
N ALA A 123 0.33 -14.17 14.78
CA ALA A 123 -0.24 -12.90 15.19
C ALA A 123 -1.78 -12.91 15.12
N PHE A 124 -2.35 -13.51 14.07
CA PHE A 124 -3.80 -13.64 13.92
C PHE A 124 -4.44 -14.48 15.04
N ILE A 125 -3.81 -15.60 15.41
CA ILE A 125 -4.30 -16.52 16.44
C ILE A 125 -4.21 -15.86 17.83
N PHE A 126 -3.06 -15.24 18.14
CA PHE A 126 -2.79 -14.67 19.45
C PHE A 126 -3.08 -13.16 19.55
N MET A 127 -3.85 -12.59 18.61
CA MET A 127 -4.08 -11.15 18.53
C MET A 127 -4.61 -10.55 19.83
N ASP A 128 -5.54 -11.22 20.51
CA ASP A 128 -6.10 -10.75 21.78
C ASP A 128 -5.01 -10.61 22.87
N LYS A 129 -4.12 -11.59 22.95
CA LYS A 129 -3.00 -11.56 23.92
C LYS A 129 -1.96 -10.50 23.55
N LEU A 130 -1.65 -10.35 22.26
CA LEU A 130 -0.72 -9.34 21.78
C LEU A 130 -1.22 -7.93 22.07
N LEU A 131 -2.50 -7.67 21.84
CA LEU A 131 -3.13 -6.39 22.14
C LEU A 131 -3.19 -6.13 23.64
N ALA A 132 -3.50 -7.13 24.46
CA ALA A 132 -3.54 -6.99 25.92
C ALA A 132 -2.17 -6.69 26.53
N ILE A 133 -1.07 -7.18 25.92
CA ILE A 133 0.30 -6.86 26.36
C ILE A 133 0.69 -5.44 25.93
N TRP A 134 0.23 -4.99 24.77
CA TRP A 134 0.60 -3.71 24.20
C TRP A 134 -0.24 -2.54 24.71
N LEU A 135 -1.55 -2.74 24.86
CA LEU A 135 -2.48 -1.72 25.32
C LEU A 135 -2.96 -2.04 26.76
N ARG A 136 -3.05 -1.01 27.62
CA ARG A 136 -3.63 -1.17 28.96
C ARG A 136 -5.13 -1.49 28.91
N GLU A 137 -5.82 -0.82 27.99
CA GLU A 137 -7.24 -1.04 27.71
C GLU A 137 -7.38 -1.25 26.19
N VAL A 138 -7.98 -2.37 25.81
CA VAL A 138 -8.21 -2.72 24.41
C VAL A 138 -9.62 -2.25 24.04
N PRO A 139 -9.79 -1.26 23.15
CA PRO A 139 -11.12 -0.84 22.70
C PRO A 139 -11.87 -2.01 22.04
N ASP A 140 -13.20 -2.00 22.16
CA ASP A 140 -14.04 -2.98 21.49
C ASP A 140 -13.77 -3.00 19.98
N TYR A 141 -13.93 -4.18 19.37
CA TYR A 141 -13.67 -4.43 17.95
C TYR A 141 -12.21 -4.29 17.47
N THR A 142 -11.25 -3.85 18.31
CA THR A 142 -9.84 -3.68 17.91
C THR A 142 -9.23 -4.98 17.39
N THR A 143 -9.45 -6.09 18.07
CA THR A 143 -8.98 -7.41 17.63
C THR A 143 -9.52 -7.79 16.27
N MET A 144 -10.80 -7.52 16.02
CA MET A 144 -11.45 -7.80 14.73
C MET A 144 -10.81 -6.96 13.61
N PHE A 145 -10.64 -5.66 13.82
CA PHE A 145 -9.96 -4.80 12.84
C PHE A 145 -8.55 -5.27 12.54
N CYS A 146 -7.76 -5.58 13.56
CA CYS A 146 -6.40 -6.09 13.39
C CYS A 146 -6.38 -7.38 12.56
N ARG A 147 -7.26 -8.35 12.86
CA ARG A 147 -7.37 -9.60 12.11
C ARG A 147 -7.75 -9.35 10.64
N MET A 148 -8.70 -8.48 10.37
CA MET A 148 -9.11 -8.13 9.01
C MET A 148 -7.98 -7.44 8.23
N PHE A 149 -7.23 -6.54 8.87
CA PHE A 149 -6.05 -5.92 8.25
C PHE A 149 -4.94 -6.93 7.94
N LEU A 150 -4.69 -7.90 8.83
CA LEU A 150 -3.74 -8.98 8.57
C LEU A 150 -4.12 -9.78 7.32
N LEU A 151 -5.40 -10.16 7.19
CA LEU A 151 -5.90 -10.88 6.01
C LEU A 151 -5.77 -10.04 4.75
N ALA A 152 -6.11 -8.75 4.80
CA ALA A 152 -6.01 -7.85 3.67
C ALA A 152 -4.55 -7.73 3.18
N ILE A 153 -3.58 -7.58 4.10
CA ILE A 153 -2.17 -7.51 3.75
C ILE A 153 -1.69 -8.81 3.09
N GLN A 154 -2.14 -9.97 3.58
CA GLN A 154 -1.77 -11.25 2.97
C GLN A 154 -2.27 -11.37 1.52
N ILE A 155 -3.46 -10.87 1.24
CA ILE A 155 -4.00 -10.84 -0.13
C ILE A 155 -3.21 -9.85 -1.00
N ASP A 156 -2.88 -8.67 -0.49
CA ASP A 156 -2.10 -7.65 -1.22
C ASP A 156 -0.71 -8.17 -1.61
N LEU A 157 -0.06 -8.97 -0.76
CA LEU A 157 1.26 -9.53 -1.02
C LEU A 157 1.30 -10.47 -2.23
N LEU A 158 0.20 -11.12 -2.57
CA LEU A 158 0.12 -12.00 -3.75
C LEU A 158 0.30 -11.22 -5.06
N THR A 159 0.02 -9.93 -5.06
CA THR A 159 0.03 -9.09 -6.27
C THR A 159 1.05 -7.94 -6.23
N MET A 160 1.65 -7.66 -5.08
CA MET A 160 2.48 -6.46 -4.87
C MET A 160 3.67 -6.38 -5.83
N ASN A 161 4.42 -7.47 -6.02
CA ASN A 161 5.59 -7.49 -6.90
C ASN A 161 5.20 -7.57 -8.39
N MET A 162 4.00 -8.04 -8.72
CA MET A 162 3.46 -7.93 -10.08
C MET A 162 3.17 -6.48 -10.45
N ALA A 163 2.77 -5.65 -9.49
CA ALA A 163 2.64 -4.20 -9.70
C ALA A 163 3.97 -3.56 -10.05
N VAL A 164 5.08 -3.98 -9.42
CA VAL A 164 6.44 -3.51 -9.73
C VAL A 164 6.85 -3.92 -11.14
N ALA A 165 6.59 -5.16 -11.54
CA ALA A 165 6.86 -5.63 -12.89
C ALA A 165 6.09 -4.80 -13.95
N ASN A 166 4.82 -4.48 -13.68
CA ASN A 166 4.01 -3.65 -14.56
C ASN A 166 4.53 -2.20 -14.64
N GLN A 167 5.03 -1.65 -13.53
CA GLN A 167 5.70 -0.33 -13.53
C GLN A 167 7.01 -0.35 -14.32
N ALA A 168 7.79 -1.44 -14.26
CA ALA A 168 9.04 -1.58 -15.01
C ALA A 168 8.82 -1.56 -16.53
N VAL A 169 7.69 -2.07 -17.02
CA VAL A 169 7.28 -2.01 -18.43
C VAL A 169 6.93 -0.58 -18.91
N GLY A 170 6.75 0.36 -17.96
CA GLY A 170 6.44 1.77 -18.27
C GLY A 170 4.95 2.07 -18.48
N ASN A 171 4.06 1.09 -18.46
CA ASN A 171 2.62 1.32 -18.66
C ASN A 171 1.90 1.68 -17.35
N VAL A 172 2.49 2.66 -16.63
CA VAL A 172 2.04 3.08 -15.30
C VAL A 172 0.66 3.73 -15.33
N LYS A 173 0.31 4.43 -16.42
CA LYS A 173 -0.90 5.23 -16.52
C LYS A 173 -2.18 4.41 -16.39
N VAL A 174 -2.34 3.38 -17.22
CA VAL A 174 -3.56 2.54 -17.23
C VAL A 174 -3.70 1.81 -15.90
N TYR A 175 -2.62 1.22 -15.43
CA TYR A 175 -2.57 0.54 -14.14
C TYR A 175 -2.96 1.47 -12.98
N SER A 176 -2.35 2.66 -12.91
CA SER A 176 -2.63 3.64 -11.85
C SER A 176 -4.08 4.11 -11.89
N ILE A 177 -4.64 4.38 -13.06
CA ILE A 177 -6.05 4.79 -13.17
C ILE A 177 -6.97 3.68 -12.66
N CYS A 178 -6.84 2.46 -13.16
CA CYS A 178 -7.72 1.36 -12.78
C CYS A 178 -7.66 1.07 -11.26
N ILE A 179 -6.47 0.87 -10.74
CA ILE A 179 -6.30 0.48 -9.32
C ILE A 179 -6.70 1.61 -8.37
N ASN A 180 -6.29 2.85 -8.66
CA ASN A 180 -6.59 3.96 -7.76
C ASN A 180 -8.05 4.41 -7.84
N THR A 181 -8.70 4.28 -9.00
CA THR A 181 -10.15 4.51 -9.14
C THR A 181 -10.93 3.49 -8.31
N ILE A 182 -10.56 2.20 -8.35
CA ILE A 182 -11.19 1.17 -7.51
C ILE A 182 -10.98 1.49 -6.02
N LYS A 183 -9.77 1.91 -5.63
CA LYS A 183 -9.48 2.29 -4.23
C LYS A 183 -10.33 3.45 -3.75
N ILE A 184 -10.50 4.50 -4.54
CA ILE A 184 -11.32 5.65 -4.14
C ILE A 184 -12.81 5.34 -4.17
N LEU A 185 -13.26 4.45 -5.04
CA LEU A 185 -14.64 3.98 -5.11
C LEU A 185 -15.07 3.22 -3.84
N THR A 186 -14.10 2.73 -3.06
CA THR A 186 -14.38 2.13 -1.77
C THR A 186 -15.06 3.11 -0.80
N LEU A 187 -14.76 4.43 -0.86
CA LEU A 187 -15.39 5.42 0.02
C LEU A 187 -16.90 5.53 -0.15
N PRO A 188 -17.46 5.75 -1.36
CA PRO A 188 -18.91 5.79 -1.53
C PRO A 188 -19.58 4.44 -1.20
N ILE A 189 -18.92 3.32 -1.47
CA ILE A 189 -19.44 2.00 -1.11
C ILE A 189 -19.54 1.88 0.42
N VAL A 190 -18.49 2.22 1.16
CA VAL A 190 -18.48 2.21 2.62
C VAL A 190 -19.54 3.16 3.16
N TYR A 191 -19.68 4.38 2.60
CA TYR A 191 -20.70 5.33 2.99
C TYR A 191 -22.12 4.79 2.84
N ILE A 192 -22.45 4.18 1.70
CA ILE A 192 -23.75 3.56 1.43
C ILE A 192 -24.01 2.39 2.38
N CYS A 193 -23.00 1.54 2.61
CA CYS A 193 -23.14 0.42 3.56
C CYS A 193 -23.38 0.92 4.99
N LEU A 194 -22.71 2.00 5.42
CA LEU A 194 -22.89 2.59 6.74
C LEU A 194 -24.26 3.24 6.91
N LEU A 195 -24.76 3.95 5.89
CA LEU A 195 -26.12 4.49 5.88
C LEU A 195 -27.14 3.36 6.05
N TYR A 196 -27.05 2.33 5.23
CA TYR A 196 -28.00 1.22 5.27
C TYR A 196 -27.98 0.49 6.64
N THR A 197 -26.81 0.30 7.26
CA THR A 197 -26.70 -0.32 8.57
C THR A 197 -27.19 0.59 9.70
N SER A 198 -27.03 1.91 9.58
CA SER A 198 -27.58 2.88 10.54
C SER A 198 -29.10 2.93 10.49
N ASP A 199 -29.68 3.04 9.29
CA ASP A 199 -31.13 3.04 9.09
C ASP A 199 -31.77 1.73 9.60
N ALA A 200 -31.14 0.57 9.31
CA ALA A 200 -31.62 -0.72 9.80
C ALA A 200 -31.52 -0.88 11.33
N ALA A 201 -30.59 -0.21 11.99
CA ALA A 201 -30.46 -0.21 13.43
C ALA A 201 -31.55 0.69 14.09
N ASP A 202 -31.87 1.82 13.48
CA ASP A 202 -32.92 2.73 13.95
C ASP A 202 -34.31 2.11 13.79
N ASP A 203 -34.56 1.36 12.71
CA ASP A 203 -35.82 0.61 12.49
C ASP A 203 -36.04 -0.56 13.48
N LEU A 204 -34.95 -1.08 14.08
CA LEU A 204 -35.04 -2.17 15.08
C LEU A 204 -35.25 -1.65 16.51
N ILE A 205 -35.04 -0.38 16.76
CA ILE A 205 -35.13 0.25 18.10
C ILE A 205 -36.44 1.06 18.25
N GLY A 206 -37.11 1.40 17.14
CA GLY A 206 -38.43 2.08 17.10
C GLY A 206 -39.59 1.09 17.05
#